data_f336cd1c53c4fdded76159dc2410ca99
#
_entry.id   f336cd1c53c4fdded76159dc2410ca99
#
_cell.length_a   1.000
_cell.length_b   1.000
_cell.length_c   1.000
_cell.angle_alpha   90.00
_cell.angle_beta   90.00
_cell.angle_gamma   90.00
#
_symmetry.space_group_name_H-M   'P 1'
#
loop_
_entity.id
_entity.type
_entity.pdbx_description
1 polymer ?
#
loop_
_entity_poly.entity_id
_entity_poly.type
_entity_poly.pdbx_seq_one_letter_code
_entity_poly.pdbx_strand_id
1 'polypeptide(L)'
;MKRLFLQASAWILCILLATACKNAPQNMNGGSYKTMEVTRGTRTLNQNYTAVINGRQSVEIRPQVSGTITQICIDEGAKVKKGQTLVIIDQVPYEAALQTAVANVKNAEAAVATARLTAESKEELFKEHVVSDFDLQTARNSLFQAEATLAQAKADEINARNNLSYTEVKSPVDGVSGMLPYRVGALVDASISTPLTTVSDDEEMYVYFSMTESQILSLIRANKTLEEALKQMPEVELQ
;
A
#
# COMPACT_ATOMS: atom_id res chain seq x y z
N MET A 1 20.88 75.72 90.01
CA MET A 1 19.96 74.56 90.01
C MET A 1 19.38 74.21 88.63
N LYS A 2 19.17 75.13 87.65
CA LYS A 2 18.61 74.82 86.33
C LYS A 2 19.48 73.97 85.39
N ARG A 3 20.80 74.00 85.52
CA ARG A 3 21.70 73.22 84.61
C ARG A 3 21.87 71.77 85.04
N LEU A 4 21.64 71.40 86.27
CA LEU A 4 21.71 70.00 86.72
C LEU A 4 20.47 69.21 86.28
N PHE A 5 19.31 69.85 86.22
CA PHE A 5 18.08 69.21 85.73
C PHE A 5 18.09 68.92 84.22
N LEU A 6 18.75 69.76 83.41
CA LEU A 6 18.87 69.58 81.99
C LEU A 6 19.81 68.41 81.65
N GLN A 7 20.89 68.22 82.43
CA GLN A 7 21.83 67.09 82.23
C GLN A 7 21.23 65.75 82.66
N ALA A 8 20.45 65.77 83.74
CA ALA A 8 19.77 64.57 84.21
C ALA A 8 18.71 64.09 83.23
N SER A 9 17.95 65.01 82.58
CA SER A 9 16.97 64.66 81.58
C SER A 9 17.59 64.11 80.29
N ALA A 10 18.76 64.64 79.89
CA ALA A 10 19.49 64.10 78.69
C ALA A 10 20.03 62.71 78.95
N TRP A 11 20.48 62.40 80.17
CA TRP A 11 20.95 61.03 80.48
C TRP A 11 19.80 60.01 80.58
N ILE A 12 18.63 60.38 81.05
CA ILE A 12 17.43 59.56 81.10
C ILE A 12 16.91 59.28 79.67
N LEU A 13 16.98 60.30 78.81
CA LEU A 13 16.57 60.14 77.38
C LEU A 13 17.53 59.20 76.64
N CYS A 14 18.88 59.26 76.93
CA CYS A 14 19.86 58.34 76.34
C CYS A 14 19.67 56.88 76.80
N ILE A 15 19.30 56.70 78.09
CA ILE A 15 19.07 55.34 78.62
C ILE A 15 17.78 54.75 78.06
N LEU A 16 16.74 55.57 77.83
CA LEU A 16 15.49 55.11 77.16
C LEU A 16 15.71 54.75 75.68
N LEU A 17 16.58 55.48 75.01
CA LEU A 17 16.94 55.15 73.61
C LEU A 17 17.81 53.86 73.48
N ALA A 18 18.61 53.53 74.51
CA ALA A 18 19.45 52.30 74.48
C ALA A 18 18.63 51.01 74.74
N THR A 19 17.42 51.11 75.29
CA THR A 19 16.59 49.92 75.54
C THR A 19 15.68 49.59 74.34
N ALA A 20 15.56 50.49 73.31
CA ALA A 20 14.73 50.25 72.14
C ALA A 20 15.37 49.37 71.09
N CYS A 21 16.68 48.96 71.21
CA CYS A 21 17.34 48.16 70.27
C CYS A 21 17.47 46.70 70.71
N LYS A 22 16.66 46.14 71.56
CA LYS A 22 16.50 44.71 71.73
C LYS A 22 15.48 44.18 70.72
N ASN A 23 15.81 44.26 69.43
CA ASN A 23 15.18 43.38 68.51
C ASN A 23 15.55 41.94 68.86
N ALA A 24 14.65 41.21 69.43
CA ALA A 24 14.73 39.79 69.55
C ALA A 24 14.92 39.29 68.11
N PRO A 25 15.84 38.37 67.89
CA PRO A 25 15.94 37.71 66.59
C PRO A 25 14.57 37.07 66.34
N GLN A 26 13.81 37.62 65.36
CA GLN A 26 12.69 36.88 64.81
C GLN A 26 13.23 35.53 64.40
N ASN A 27 12.82 34.56 65.13
CA ASN A 27 12.97 33.15 64.71
C ASN A 27 12.20 33.04 63.40
N MET A 28 12.86 33.38 62.29
CA MET A 28 12.40 32.95 61.01
C MET A 28 12.41 31.42 61.13
N ASN A 29 11.23 30.88 61.36
CA ASN A 29 10.98 29.47 61.08
C ASN A 29 11.34 29.29 59.62
N GLY A 30 12.62 29.16 59.34
CA GLY A 30 13.11 28.64 58.06
C GLY A 30 12.47 27.29 57.91
N GLY A 31 11.40 27.24 57.13
CA GLY A 31 10.81 25.97 56.77
C GLY A 31 11.94 25.06 56.35
N SER A 32 12.12 23.99 57.07
CA SER A 32 13.11 22.95 56.70
C SER A 32 12.66 22.41 55.35
N TYR A 33 13.15 23.03 54.29
CA TYR A 33 12.94 22.48 52.96
C TYR A 33 13.71 21.16 52.88
N LYS A 34 13.00 20.11 52.51
CA LYS A 34 13.68 18.85 52.21
C LYS A 34 14.56 19.08 50.99
N THR A 35 15.85 19.11 51.21
CA THR A 35 16.84 19.15 50.14
C THR A 35 17.12 17.73 49.71
N MET A 36 17.15 17.50 48.42
CA MET A 36 17.55 16.23 47.81
C MET A 36 18.91 16.46 47.16
N GLU A 37 19.84 15.55 47.46
CA GLU A 37 21.12 15.58 46.79
C GLU A 37 20.97 15.21 45.34
N VAL A 38 21.35 16.08 44.42
CA VAL A 38 21.26 15.84 42.99
C VAL A 38 22.51 15.07 42.58
N THR A 39 22.33 13.79 42.37
CA THR A 39 23.39 12.93 41.83
C THR A 39 23.31 12.93 40.28
N ARG A 40 24.48 12.95 39.63
CA ARG A 40 24.57 12.79 38.19
C ARG A 40 24.34 11.32 37.88
N GLY A 41 23.30 11.03 37.10
CA GLY A 41 23.01 9.69 36.59
C GLY A 41 22.77 9.75 35.09
N THR A 42 23.18 8.71 34.38
CA THR A 42 22.83 8.52 32.97
C THR A 42 21.42 7.96 32.90
N ARG A 43 20.55 8.62 32.17
CA ARG A 43 19.20 8.13 31.88
C ARG A 43 18.99 8.07 30.38
N THR A 44 18.41 6.97 29.92
CA THR A 44 17.95 6.85 28.54
C THR A 44 16.62 7.59 28.41
N LEU A 45 16.56 8.54 27.50
CA LEU A 45 15.34 9.26 27.17
C LEU A 45 14.74 8.60 25.92
N ASN A 46 13.57 8.00 26.06
CA ASN A 46 12.84 7.45 24.93
C ASN A 46 11.94 8.54 24.36
N GLN A 47 11.98 8.72 23.07
CA GLN A 47 11.09 9.63 22.35
C GLN A 47 10.21 8.82 21.41
N ASN A 48 8.90 8.93 21.60
CA ASN A 48 7.93 8.19 20.81
C ASN A 48 7.55 9.01 19.57
N TYR A 49 7.52 8.35 18.43
CA TYR A 49 7.07 8.90 17.16
C TYR A 49 5.89 8.08 16.64
N THR A 50 4.89 8.76 16.10
CA THR A 50 3.82 8.08 15.37
C THR A 50 4.40 7.63 14.05
N ALA A 51 4.30 6.33 13.76
CA ALA A 51 4.81 5.73 12.55
C ALA A 51 3.70 4.99 11.79
N VAL A 52 3.84 4.92 10.47
CA VAL A 52 3.02 4.09 9.60
C VAL A 52 3.90 2.97 9.08
N ILE A 53 3.44 1.74 9.25
CA ILE A 53 4.13 0.53 8.79
C ILE A 53 3.46 0.09 7.50
N ASN A 54 4.23 0.00 6.43
CA ASN A 54 3.77 -0.52 5.15
C ASN A 54 4.65 -1.69 4.73
N GLY A 55 4.05 -2.74 4.18
CA GLY A 55 4.82 -3.80 3.53
C GLY A 55 5.63 -3.23 2.35
N ARG A 56 6.71 -3.89 2.00
CA ARG A 56 7.59 -3.51 0.88
C ARG A 56 6.81 -3.32 -0.42
N GLN A 57 5.85 -4.19 -0.67
CA GLN A 57 4.97 -4.14 -1.81
C GLN A 57 3.54 -4.42 -1.35
N SER A 58 2.63 -3.54 -1.71
CA SER A 58 1.20 -3.70 -1.47
C SER A 58 0.46 -3.59 -2.79
N VAL A 59 -0.28 -4.64 -3.17
CA VAL A 59 -0.99 -4.72 -4.44
C VAL A 59 -2.48 -4.84 -4.19
N GLU A 60 -3.25 -3.90 -4.72
CA GLU A 60 -4.71 -3.96 -4.71
C GLU A 60 -5.19 -4.97 -5.75
N ILE A 61 -5.96 -5.93 -5.32
CA ILE A 61 -6.54 -6.95 -6.18
C ILE A 61 -7.94 -6.49 -6.60
N ARG A 62 -8.11 -6.24 -7.89
CA ARG A 62 -9.36 -5.81 -8.50
C ARG A 62 -9.82 -6.81 -9.54
N PRO A 63 -11.13 -7.05 -9.72
CA PRO A 63 -11.63 -7.91 -10.77
C PRO A 63 -11.37 -7.25 -12.14
N GLN A 64 -11.13 -8.06 -13.17
CA GLN A 64 -10.98 -7.59 -14.54
C GLN A 64 -12.24 -7.84 -15.38
N VAL A 65 -13.17 -8.63 -14.84
CA VAL A 65 -14.45 -8.99 -15.46
C VAL A 65 -15.58 -8.77 -14.47
N SER A 66 -16.78 -8.58 -15.01
CA SER A 66 -17.99 -8.36 -14.21
C SER A 66 -18.67 -9.68 -13.88
N GLY A 67 -19.22 -9.82 -12.70
CA GLY A 67 -19.99 -11.00 -12.32
C GLY A 67 -20.20 -11.12 -10.82
N THR A 68 -20.92 -12.15 -10.41
CA THR A 68 -21.18 -12.44 -9.01
C THR A 68 -20.08 -13.29 -8.43
N ILE A 69 -19.62 -12.99 -7.23
CA ILE A 69 -18.67 -13.84 -6.50
C ILE A 69 -19.34 -15.15 -6.14
N THR A 70 -18.82 -16.25 -6.65
CA THR A 70 -19.32 -17.61 -6.36
C THR A 70 -18.58 -18.23 -5.19
N GLN A 71 -17.29 -17.96 -5.06
CA GLN A 71 -16.47 -18.51 -3.99
C GLN A 71 -15.33 -17.57 -3.60
N ILE A 72 -15.03 -17.53 -2.30
CA ILE A 72 -13.84 -16.89 -1.73
C ILE A 72 -12.96 -18.03 -1.21
N CYS A 73 -11.71 -18.10 -1.70
CA CYS A 73 -10.80 -19.21 -1.44
C CYS A 73 -9.75 -18.90 -0.36
N ILE A 74 -9.84 -17.73 0.24
CA ILE A 74 -8.90 -17.26 1.27
C ILE A 74 -9.64 -16.63 2.43
N ASP A 75 -8.98 -16.60 3.59
CA ASP A 75 -9.42 -15.85 4.77
C ASP A 75 -8.66 -14.53 4.89
N GLU A 76 -9.23 -13.58 5.64
CA GLU A 76 -8.57 -12.31 5.96
C GLU A 76 -7.31 -12.58 6.81
N GLY A 77 -6.19 -11.98 6.45
CA GLY A 77 -4.89 -12.18 7.12
C GLY A 77 -4.19 -13.49 6.76
N ALA A 78 -4.70 -14.27 5.79
CA ALA A 78 -4.07 -15.51 5.38
C ALA A 78 -2.83 -15.25 4.50
N LYS A 79 -1.80 -16.10 4.64
CA LYS A 79 -0.66 -16.10 3.72
C LYS A 79 -1.06 -16.66 2.38
N VAL A 80 -0.74 -15.94 1.32
CA VAL A 80 -1.05 -16.30 -0.07
C VAL A 80 0.22 -16.35 -0.91
N LYS A 81 0.24 -17.24 -1.89
CA LYS A 81 1.33 -17.38 -2.85
C LYS A 81 0.96 -16.76 -4.19
N LYS A 82 1.96 -16.30 -4.91
CA LYS A 82 1.80 -15.86 -6.31
C LYS A 82 1.13 -16.96 -7.14
N GLY A 83 0.07 -16.57 -7.88
CA GLY A 83 -0.74 -17.48 -8.68
C GLY A 83 -1.83 -18.24 -7.91
N GLN A 84 -1.89 -18.11 -6.58
CA GLN A 84 -2.97 -18.71 -5.78
C GLN A 84 -4.29 -18.01 -6.08
N THR A 85 -5.37 -18.79 -6.29
CA THR A 85 -6.72 -18.26 -6.50
C THR A 85 -7.26 -17.71 -5.17
N LEU A 86 -7.72 -16.47 -5.21
CA LEU A 86 -8.25 -15.73 -4.07
C LEU A 86 -9.78 -15.72 -4.07
N VAL A 87 -10.35 -15.39 -5.24
CA VAL A 87 -11.80 -15.26 -5.44
C VAL A 87 -12.17 -15.86 -6.78
N ILE A 88 -13.33 -16.50 -6.87
CA ILE A 88 -13.91 -17.02 -8.10
C ILE A 88 -15.19 -16.23 -8.39
N ILE A 89 -15.26 -15.66 -9.59
CA ILE A 89 -16.42 -14.98 -10.15
C ILE A 89 -17.19 -15.98 -10.99
N ASP A 90 -18.50 -15.82 -11.17
CA ASP A 90 -19.34 -16.70 -11.97
C ASP A 90 -18.74 -16.94 -13.36
N GLN A 91 -18.38 -18.20 -13.63
CA GLN A 91 -17.69 -18.64 -14.85
C GLN A 91 -18.66 -19.02 -15.96
N VAL A 92 -19.91 -19.36 -15.64
CA VAL A 92 -20.87 -19.93 -16.58
C VAL A 92 -21.04 -19.10 -17.86
N PRO A 93 -21.25 -17.76 -17.79
CA PRO A 93 -21.40 -16.96 -19.02
C PRO A 93 -20.12 -16.91 -19.86
N TYR A 94 -18.95 -16.93 -19.22
CA TYR A 94 -17.64 -16.88 -19.87
C TYR A 94 -17.27 -18.21 -20.50
N GLU A 95 -17.62 -19.35 -19.88
CA GLU A 95 -17.48 -20.68 -20.47
C GLU A 95 -18.36 -20.84 -21.72
N ALA A 96 -19.60 -20.39 -21.66
CA ALA A 96 -20.51 -20.40 -22.82
C ALA A 96 -19.97 -19.52 -23.98
N ALA A 97 -19.43 -18.34 -23.66
CA ALA A 97 -18.79 -17.47 -24.65
C ALA A 97 -17.55 -18.13 -25.28
N LEU A 98 -16.71 -18.79 -24.49
CA LEU A 98 -15.56 -19.55 -25.00
C LEU A 98 -15.99 -20.70 -25.89
N GLN A 99 -16.99 -21.49 -25.51
CA GLN A 99 -17.52 -22.57 -26.34
C GLN A 99 -18.03 -22.07 -27.69
N THR A 100 -18.71 -20.92 -27.69
CA THR A 100 -19.18 -20.26 -28.91
C THR A 100 -18.01 -19.84 -29.80
N ALA A 101 -16.98 -19.21 -29.22
CA ALA A 101 -15.79 -18.78 -29.96
C ALA A 101 -15.03 -20.00 -30.56
N VAL A 102 -14.88 -21.08 -29.79
CA VAL A 102 -14.29 -22.33 -30.29
C VAL A 102 -15.08 -22.95 -31.44
N ALA A 103 -16.42 -22.91 -31.39
CA ALA A 103 -17.25 -23.39 -32.50
C ALA A 103 -17.07 -22.51 -33.76
N ASN A 104 -16.95 -21.19 -33.60
CA ASN A 104 -16.68 -20.26 -34.71
C ASN A 104 -15.30 -20.55 -35.37
N VAL A 105 -14.27 -20.83 -34.56
CA VAL A 105 -12.96 -21.25 -35.09
C VAL A 105 -13.09 -22.52 -35.94
N LYS A 106 -13.78 -23.56 -35.47
CA LYS A 106 -14.01 -24.77 -36.22
C LYS A 106 -14.76 -24.54 -37.54
N ASN A 107 -15.77 -23.68 -37.53
CA ASN A 107 -16.49 -23.29 -38.75
C ASN A 107 -15.58 -22.55 -39.72
N ALA A 108 -14.75 -21.62 -39.25
CA ALA A 108 -13.80 -20.92 -40.10
C ALA A 108 -12.70 -21.86 -40.63
N GLU A 109 -12.22 -22.84 -39.85
CA GLU A 109 -11.29 -23.86 -40.29
C GLU A 109 -11.86 -24.73 -41.45
N ALA A 110 -13.13 -25.13 -41.35
CA ALA A 110 -13.82 -25.85 -42.41
C ALA A 110 -13.96 -25.00 -43.67
N ALA A 111 -14.25 -23.70 -43.52
CA ALA A 111 -14.32 -22.77 -44.66
C ALA A 111 -12.96 -22.61 -45.36
N VAL A 112 -11.87 -22.49 -44.60
CA VAL A 112 -10.49 -22.45 -45.13
C VAL A 112 -10.17 -23.74 -45.88
N ALA A 113 -10.50 -24.90 -45.29
CA ALA A 113 -10.24 -26.20 -45.95
C ALA A 113 -10.97 -26.29 -47.30
N THR A 114 -12.24 -25.84 -47.38
CA THR A 114 -13.01 -25.84 -48.61
C THR A 114 -12.43 -24.85 -49.64
N ALA A 115 -12.09 -23.62 -49.21
CA ALA A 115 -11.52 -22.61 -50.09
C ALA A 115 -10.13 -23.02 -50.61
N ARG A 116 -9.33 -23.68 -49.77
CA ARG A 116 -8.00 -24.22 -50.12
C ARG A 116 -8.14 -25.32 -51.20
N LEU A 117 -9.01 -26.28 -50.98
CA LEU A 117 -9.26 -27.34 -51.97
C LEU A 117 -9.73 -26.74 -53.30
N THR A 118 -10.57 -25.73 -53.28
CA THR A 118 -11.04 -25.01 -54.48
C THR A 118 -9.88 -24.29 -55.19
N ALA A 119 -9.03 -23.59 -54.44
CA ALA A 119 -7.86 -22.90 -55.00
C ALA A 119 -6.84 -23.87 -55.62
N GLU A 120 -6.55 -24.97 -54.93
CA GLU A 120 -5.66 -26.03 -55.42
C GLU A 120 -6.20 -26.66 -56.70
N SER A 121 -7.48 -27.02 -56.72
CA SER A 121 -8.12 -27.59 -57.93
C SER A 121 -8.09 -26.61 -59.10
N LYS A 122 -8.36 -25.29 -58.87
CA LYS A 122 -8.26 -24.26 -59.90
C LYS A 122 -6.84 -24.05 -60.38
N GLU A 123 -5.85 -24.20 -59.53
CA GLU A 123 -4.42 -24.11 -59.89
C GLU A 123 -4.01 -25.26 -60.80
N GLU A 124 -4.46 -26.48 -60.54
CA GLU A 124 -4.19 -27.65 -61.41
C GLU A 124 -4.87 -27.48 -62.80
N LEU A 125 -6.15 -27.06 -62.81
CA LEU A 125 -6.86 -26.81 -64.06
C LEU A 125 -6.26 -25.66 -64.89
N PHE A 126 -5.69 -24.66 -64.22
CA PHE A 126 -5.00 -23.56 -64.88
C PHE A 126 -3.69 -24.03 -65.55
N LYS A 127 -2.94 -24.95 -64.95
CA LYS A 127 -1.75 -25.55 -65.54
C LYS A 127 -2.06 -26.32 -66.85
N GLU A 128 -3.25 -26.90 -66.86
CA GLU A 128 -3.77 -27.60 -68.05
C GLU A 128 -4.52 -26.68 -69.05
N HIS A 129 -4.47 -25.34 -68.86
CA HIS A 129 -5.13 -24.32 -69.66
C HIS A 129 -6.66 -24.46 -69.74
N VAL A 130 -7.31 -25.10 -68.77
CA VAL A 130 -8.78 -25.32 -68.73
C VAL A 130 -9.54 -24.11 -68.14
N VAL A 131 -8.92 -23.36 -67.26
CA VAL A 131 -9.54 -22.18 -66.59
C VAL A 131 -8.74 -20.92 -66.86
N SER A 132 -9.39 -19.74 -66.71
CA SER A 132 -8.75 -18.44 -66.88
C SER A 132 -7.90 -18.06 -65.66
N ASP A 133 -6.93 -17.13 -65.86
CA ASP A 133 -6.20 -16.54 -64.75
C ASP A 133 -7.16 -15.83 -63.77
N PHE A 134 -8.21 -15.18 -64.28
CA PHE A 134 -9.21 -14.56 -63.43
C PHE A 134 -9.90 -15.53 -62.46
N ASP A 135 -10.24 -16.74 -62.94
CA ASP A 135 -10.85 -17.80 -62.09
C ASP A 135 -9.90 -18.27 -61.00
N LEU A 136 -8.61 -18.44 -61.35
CA LEU A 136 -7.58 -18.83 -60.40
C LEU A 136 -7.38 -17.72 -59.32
N GLN A 137 -7.26 -16.46 -59.77
CA GLN A 137 -7.09 -15.34 -58.82
C GLN A 137 -8.32 -15.17 -57.91
N THR A 138 -9.53 -15.37 -58.44
CA THR A 138 -10.75 -15.33 -57.64
C THR A 138 -10.77 -16.44 -56.56
N ALA A 139 -10.35 -17.66 -56.91
CA ALA A 139 -10.26 -18.74 -55.94
C ALA A 139 -9.19 -18.47 -54.86
N ARG A 140 -8.02 -17.95 -55.25
CA ARG A 140 -6.99 -17.53 -54.30
C ARG A 140 -7.43 -16.41 -53.37
N ASN A 141 -8.13 -15.41 -53.90
CA ASN A 141 -8.70 -14.33 -53.08
C ASN A 141 -9.75 -14.87 -52.07
N SER A 142 -10.57 -15.84 -52.50
CA SER A 142 -11.52 -16.50 -51.61
C SER A 142 -10.83 -17.30 -50.48
N LEU A 143 -9.70 -17.97 -50.78
CA LEU A 143 -8.90 -18.63 -49.79
C LEU A 143 -8.31 -17.62 -48.81
N PHE A 144 -7.73 -16.54 -49.30
CA PHE A 144 -7.16 -15.47 -48.46
C PHE A 144 -8.22 -14.83 -47.52
N GLN A 145 -9.44 -14.62 -48.07
CA GLN A 145 -10.56 -14.12 -47.27
C GLN A 145 -10.96 -15.12 -46.16
N ALA A 146 -11.01 -16.41 -46.47
CA ALA A 146 -11.34 -17.44 -45.49
C ALA A 146 -10.24 -17.52 -44.38
N GLU A 147 -8.96 -17.43 -44.77
CA GLU A 147 -7.83 -17.41 -43.84
C GLU A 147 -7.88 -16.16 -42.91
N ALA A 148 -8.24 -15.00 -43.44
CA ALA A 148 -8.43 -13.80 -42.65
C ALA A 148 -9.60 -13.95 -41.64
N THR A 149 -10.70 -14.58 -42.06
CA THR A 149 -11.84 -14.88 -41.18
C THR A 149 -11.43 -15.88 -40.07
N LEU A 150 -10.64 -16.88 -40.39
CA LEU A 150 -10.09 -17.82 -39.41
C LEU A 150 -9.19 -17.10 -38.40
N ALA A 151 -8.32 -16.20 -38.86
CA ALA A 151 -7.47 -15.41 -37.98
C ALA A 151 -8.30 -14.53 -37.00
N GLN A 152 -9.38 -13.94 -37.50
CA GLN A 152 -10.33 -13.19 -36.65
C GLN A 152 -10.98 -14.12 -35.61
N ALA A 153 -11.53 -15.25 -36.01
CA ALA A 153 -12.17 -16.19 -35.08
C ALA A 153 -11.21 -16.71 -34.01
N LYS A 154 -9.94 -16.96 -34.36
CA LYS A 154 -8.89 -17.33 -33.38
C LYS A 154 -8.59 -16.20 -32.40
N ALA A 155 -8.58 -14.93 -32.83
CA ALA A 155 -8.42 -13.79 -31.94
C ALA A 155 -9.59 -13.67 -30.96
N ASP A 156 -10.82 -13.90 -31.42
CA ASP A 156 -12.02 -13.88 -30.59
C ASP A 156 -12.01 -15.04 -29.56
N GLU A 157 -11.52 -16.22 -29.94
CA GLU A 157 -11.32 -17.34 -29.01
C GLU A 157 -10.30 -16.98 -27.91
N ILE A 158 -9.18 -16.37 -28.26
CA ILE A 158 -8.17 -15.92 -27.28
C ILE A 158 -8.78 -14.92 -26.31
N ASN A 159 -9.57 -13.97 -26.81
CA ASN A 159 -10.24 -12.97 -25.97
C ASN A 159 -11.24 -13.65 -25.00
N ALA A 160 -12.07 -14.58 -25.48
CA ALA A 160 -13.00 -15.32 -24.64
C ALA A 160 -12.29 -16.15 -23.58
N ARG A 161 -11.16 -16.79 -23.95
CA ARG A 161 -10.32 -17.57 -23.02
C ARG A 161 -9.69 -16.69 -21.95
N ASN A 162 -9.19 -15.50 -22.31
CA ASN A 162 -8.65 -14.55 -21.35
C ASN A 162 -9.74 -14.06 -20.37
N ASN A 163 -10.93 -13.73 -20.88
CA ASN A 163 -12.05 -13.32 -20.05
C ASN A 163 -12.44 -14.42 -19.05
N LEU A 164 -12.47 -15.68 -19.49
CA LEU A 164 -12.69 -16.80 -18.57
C LEU A 164 -11.56 -16.93 -17.54
N SER A 165 -10.31 -16.75 -17.93
CA SER A 165 -9.19 -16.79 -16.97
C SER A 165 -9.25 -15.69 -15.92
N TYR A 166 -9.82 -14.53 -16.22
CA TYR A 166 -9.99 -13.41 -15.30
C TYR A 166 -11.11 -13.62 -14.28
N THR A 167 -11.98 -14.61 -14.49
CA THR A 167 -12.96 -15.01 -13.47
C THR A 167 -12.31 -15.65 -12.26
N GLU A 168 -11.14 -16.27 -12.42
CA GLU A 168 -10.29 -16.72 -11.32
C GLU A 168 -9.32 -15.61 -10.93
N VAL A 169 -9.68 -14.84 -9.93
CA VAL A 169 -8.84 -13.76 -9.42
C VAL A 169 -7.70 -14.35 -8.61
N LYS A 170 -6.45 -14.18 -9.10
CA LYS A 170 -5.24 -14.75 -8.51
C LYS A 170 -4.33 -13.67 -7.92
N SER A 171 -3.54 -14.05 -6.92
CA SER A 171 -2.51 -13.15 -6.38
C SER A 171 -1.35 -12.99 -7.36
N PRO A 172 -0.94 -11.76 -7.70
CA PRO A 172 0.23 -11.50 -8.53
C PRO A 172 1.56 -11.62 -7.77
N VAL A 173 1.53 -11.60 -6.41
CA VAL A 173 2.69 -11.60 -5.51
C VAL A 173 2.48 -12.57 -4.36
N ASP A 174 3.56 -12.93 -3.69
CA ASP A 174 3.52 -13.60 -2.39
C ASP A 174 3.23 -12.55 -1.30
N GLY A 175 2.57 -12.93 -0.22
CA GLY A 175 2.28 -12.01 0.88
C GLY A 175 1.12 -12.42 1.76
N VAL A 176 0.54 -11.45 2.46
CA VAL A 176 -0.61 -11.63 3.35
C VAL A 176 -1.82 -10.88 2.78
N SER A 177 -2.98 -11.56 2.77
CA SER A 177 -4.24 -10.96 2.36
C SER A 177 -4.74 -9.95 3.38
N GLY A 178 -5.22 -8.80 2.92
CA GLY A 178 -5.90 -7.81 3.74
C GLY A 178 -7.38 -8.16 4.00
N MET A 179 -8.18 -7.12 4.25
CA MET A 179 -9.62 -7.23 4.42
C MET A 179 -10.31 -7.70 3.14
N LEU A 180 -11.41 -8.44 3.30
CA LEU A 180 -12.30 -8.90 2.22
C LEU A 180 -13.66 -8.20 2.35
N PRO A 181 -13.84 -7.00 1.77
CA PRO A 181 -15.06 -6.22 1.93
C PRO A 181 -16.27 -6.87 1.22
N TYR A 182 -16.03 -7.71 0.24
CA TYR A 182 -17.08 -8.40 -0.51
C TYR A 182 -17.30 -9.81 0.02
N ARG A 183 -18.51 -10.31 -0.12
CA ARG A 183 -18.94 -11.66 0.30
C ARG A 183 -19.44 -12.44 -0.90
N VAL A 184 -19.54 -13.76 -0.75
CA VAL A 184 -20.17 -14.61 -1.77
C VAL A 184 -21.57 -14.10 -2.08
N GLY A 185 -21.91 -13.99 -3.36
CA GLY A 185 -23.15 -13.39 -3.86
C GLY A 185 -23.06 -11.91 -4.20
N ALA A 186 -21.95 -11.21 -3.87
CA ALA A 186 -21.77 -9.82 -4.26
C ALA A 186 -21.48 -9.69 -5.76
N LEU A 187 -22.09 -8.69 -6.40
CA LEU A 187 -21.77 -8.32 -7.78
C LEU A 187 -20.53 -7.43 -7.78
N VAL A 188 -19.57 -7.77 -8.63
CA VAL A 188 -18.32 -7.03 -8.80
C VAL A 188 -18.04 -6.76 -10.27
N ASP A 189 -17.28 -5.71 -10.57
CA ASP A 189 -16.85 -5.34 -11.92
C ASP A 189 -15.50 -4.62 -11.87
N ALA A 190 -14.91 -4.34 -13.05
CA ALA A 190 -13.61 -3.68 -13.15
C ALA A 190 -13.60 -2.21 -12.65
N SER A 191 -14.76 -1.58 -12.47
CA SER A 191 -14.91 -0.16 -12.09
C SER A 191 -15.17 0.05 -10.59
N ILE A 192 -15.22 -1.01 -9.78
CA ILE A 192 -15.43 -0.90 -8.32
C ILE A 192 -14.36 -0.01 -7.68
N SER A 193 -14.79 0.89 -6.80
CA SER A 193 -13.90 1.81 -6.08
C SER A 193 -13.04 1.10 -5.03
N THR A 194 -13.62 0.11 -4.35
CA THR A 194 -12.94 -0.66 -3.31
C THR A 194 -12.37 -1.95 -3.90
N PRO A 195 -11.08 -2.29 -3.69
CA PRO A 195 -10.51 -3.54 -4.18
C PRO A 195 -11.16 -4.76 -3.51
N LEU A 196 -11.07 -5.93 -4.15
CA LEU A 196 -11.53 -7.22 -3.56
C LEU A 196 -10.75 -7.55 -2.29
N THR A 197 -9.47 -7.33 -2.32
CA THR A 197 -8.54 -7.40 -1.20
C THR A 197 -7.24 -6.70 -1.58
N THR A 198 -6.36 -6.55 -0.61
CA THR A 198 -4.99 -6.08 -0.83
C THR A 198 -4.04 -7.20 -0.42
N VAL A 199 -3.03 -7.50 -1.22
CA VAL A 199 -1.96 -8.43 -0.83
C VAL A 199 -0.70 -7.63 -0.55
N SER A 200 -0.18 -7.75 0.66
CA SER A 200 1.02 -7.05 1.12
C SER A 200 2.13 -8.05 1.40
N ASP A 201 3.33 -7.77 0.89
CA ASP A 201 4.54 -8.49 1.24
C ASP A 201 4.93 -8.12 2.68
N ASP A 202 4.98 -9.11 3.57
CA ASP A 202 5.27 -8.97 5.00
C ASP A 202 6.70 -9.38 5.38
N GLU A 203 7.52 -9.82 4.42
CA GLU A 203 8.91 -10.22 4.68
C GLU A 203 9.79 -9.00 5.01
N GLU A 204 9.57 -7.89 4.34
CA GLU A 204 10.24 -6.63 4.60
C GLU A 204 9.21 -5.51 4.77
N MET A 205 9.30 -4.78 5.87
CA MET A 205 8.39 -3.67 6.17
C MET A 205 9.15 -2.35 6.22
N TYR A 206 8.57 -1.32 5.63
CA TYR A 206 9.04 0.05 5.74
C TYR A 206 8.26 0.79 6.81
N VAL A 207 8.98 1.39 7.74
CA VAL A 207 8.44 2.21 8.81
C VAL A 207 8.65 3.67 8.47
N TYR A 208 7.57 4.40 8.24
CA TYR A 208 7.59 5.83 7.95
C TYR A 208 7.19 6.60 9.19
N PHE A 209 8.09 7.41 9.73
CA PHE A 209 7.79 8.29 10.84
C PHE A 209 8.16 9.74 10.49
N SER A 210 7.45 10.69 11.10
CA SER A 210 7.66 12.11 10.85
C SER A 210 8.37 12.75 12.03
N MET A 211 9.40 13.55 11.73
CA MET A 211 10.10 14.37 12.70
C MET A 211 9.84 15.85 12.42
N THR A 212 9.75 16.65 13.47
CA THR A 212 9.67 18.12 13.31
C THR A 212 11.03 18.69 12.90
N GLU A 213 11.02 19.83 12.20
CA GLU A 213 12.24 20.52 11.77
C GLU A 213 13.18 20.81 12.96
N SER A 214 12.62 21.22 14.11
CA SER A 214 13.41 21.48 15.31
C SER A 214 14.15 20.25 15.83
N GLN A 215 13.54 19.06 15.72
CA GLN A 215 14.17 17.77 16.09
C GLN A 215 15.29 17.41 15.13
N ILE A 216 15.06 17.57 13.83
CA ILE A 216 16.07 17.34 12.79
C ILE A 216 17.26 18.29 12.99
N LEU A 217 17.00 19.58 13.21
CA LEU A 217 18.05 20.55 13.46
C LEU A 217 18.84 20.25 14.75
N SER A 218 18.20 19.73 15.80
CA SER A 218 18.89 19.32 17.03
C SER A 218 19.83 18.14 16.79
N LEU A 219 19.41 17.16 15.97
CA LEU A 219 20.23 16.02 15.57
C LEU A 219 21.45 16.45 14.71
N ILE A 220 21.23 17.34 13.74
CA ILE A 220 22.31 17.88 12.89
C ILE A 220 23.31 18.68 13.71
N ARG A 221 22.86 19.51 14.67
CA ARG A 221 23.75 20.27 15.55
C ARG A 221 24.62 19.38 16.43
N ALA A 222 24.12 18.21 16.82
CA ALA A 222 24.88 17.24 17.61
C ALA A 222 25.94 16.50 16.76
N ASN A 223 25.69 16.28 15.46
CA ASN A 223 26.47 15.37 14.62
C ASN A 223 27.10 16.03 13.37
N LYS A 224 27.05 17.35 13.24
CA LYS A 224 27.59 18.16 12.13
C LYS A 224 26.92 17.97 10.78
N THR A 225 26.56 16.77 10.38
CA THR A 225 25.86 16.47 9.11
C THR A 225 24.66 15.54 9.35
N LEU A 226 23.69 15.58 8.44
CA LEU A 226 22.52 14.71 8.50
C LEU A 226 22.90 13.22 8.30
N GLU A 227 23.87 12.95 7.43
CA GLU A 227 24.34 11.57 7.18
C GLU A 227 25.02 10.97 8.40
N GLU A 228 25.83 11.75 9.13
CA GLU A 228 26.46 11.30 10.38
C GLU A 228 25.42 11.12 11.48
N ALA A 229 24.42 11.99 11.54
CA ALA A 229 23.30 11.89 12.49
C ALA A 229 22.50 10.59 12.26
N LEU A 230 22.20 10.25 11.01
CA LEU A 230 21.48 9.02 10.65
C LEU A 230 22.29 7.75 10.97
N LYS A 231 23.62 7.76 10.75
CA LYS A 231 24.49 6.63 11.10
C LYS A 231 24.65 6.40 12.60
N GLN A 232 24.49 7.45 13.40
CA GLN A 232 24.58 7.40 14.85
C GLN A 232 23.22 7.32 15.54
N MET A 233 22.14 7.23 14.77
CA MET A 233 20.83 6.99 15.35
C MET A 233 20.79 5.66 16.08
N PRO A 234 20.29 5.62 17.32
CA PRO A 234 20.05 4.36 18.01
C PRO A 234 19.02 3.51 17.25
N GLU A 235 19.03 2.21 17.50
CA GLU A 235 18.02 1.31 16.98
C GLU A 235 16.62 1.80 17.39
N VAL A 236 15.69 1.77 16.41
CA VAL A 236 14.31 2.17 16.61
C VAL A 236 13.53 0.94 17.05
N GLU A 237 12.96 0.96 18.24
CA GLU A 237 12.07 -0.10 18.73
C GLU A 237 10.63 0.20 18.35
N LEU A 238 9.93 -0.79 17.83
CA LEU A 238 8.50 -0.74 17.55
C LEU A 238 7.74 -1.24 18.78
N GLN A 239 6.79 -0.43 19.30
CA GLN A 239 5.92 -0.79 20.43
C GLN A 239 4.46 -0.84 19.99
#